data_c5a9a34439493ec2f79a4f5959b57181
#
_entry.id   c5a9a34439493ec2f79a4f5959b57181
#
_cell.length_a   1.000
_cell.length_b   1.000
_cell.length_c   1.000
_cell.angle_alpha   90.00
_cell.angle_beta   90.00
_cell.angle_gamma   90.00
#
_symmetry.space_group_name_H-M   'P 1'
#
loop_
_entity.id
_entity.type
_entity.pdbx_description
1 polymer ?
#
loop_
_entity_poly.entity_id
_entity_poly.type
_entity_poly.pdbx_seq_one_letter_code
_entity_poly.pdbx_strand_id
1 'polypeptide(L)'
;MGYGTTWSRGRPTYFVGTSALYGTEKHARRDAKRDSIREMSEYVRVLNKNKFERASVTYGMDSFVVMPTVSERNFEKIVSASTANYLRVQEMYFEREADAAGVPGYKYFVLTSISKTDLETALQSNAEANAKDAQRAMELASTEAAKEQWKNARDFWKELAEDGFVR
;
A
#
# COMPACT_ATOMS: atom_id res chain seq x y z
N MET A 1 -36.96 -4.14 22.27
CA MET A 1 -35.58 -4.53 22.57
C MET A 1 -34.92 -4.98 21.27
N GLY A 2 -34.21 -4.07 20.58
CA GLY A 2 -33.56 -4.36 19.33
C GLY A 2 -32.14 -4.91 19.61
N TYR A 3 -31.91 -6.16 19.31
CA TYR A 3 -30.60 -6.76 19.31
C TYR A 3 -29.85 -6.24 18.08
N GLY A 4 -28.86 -5.39 18.34
CA GLY A 4 -27.96 -4.89 17.33
C GLY A 4 -27.22 -6.04 16.67
N THR A 5 -27.36 -6.15 15.37
CA THR A 5 -26.57 -7.02 14.51
C THR A 5 -25.08 -6.66 14.69
N THR A 6 -24.35 -7.54 15.33
CA THR A 6 -22.90 -7.50 15.37
C THR A 6 -22.38 -7.72 13.96
N TRP A 7 -22.02 -6.62 13.30
CA TRP A 7 -21.27 -6.67 12.05
C TRP A 7 -19.96 -7.44 12.33
N SER A 8 -19.78 -8.58 11.70
CA SER A 8 -18.50 -9.26 11.69
C SER A 8 -17.50 -8.38 10.92
N ARG A 9 -16.85 -7.47 11.64
CA ARG A 9 -15.70 -6.72 11.12
C ARG A 9 -14.68 -7.76 10.70
N GLY A 10 -14.41 -7.84 9.41
CA GLY A 10 -13.39 -8.74 8.87
C GLY A 10 -12.11 -8.60 9.69
N ARG A 11 -11.39 -9.70 9.88
CA ARG A 11 -10.15 -9.69 10.66
C ARG A 11 -9.18 -8.66 10.08
N PRO A 12 -8.55 -7.82 10.91
CA PRO A 12 -7.56 -6.88 10.44
C PRO A 12 -6.34 -7.63 9.87
N THR A 13 -5.65 -7.00 8.94
CA THR A 13 -4.34 -7.47 8.45
C THR A 13 -3.25 -6.83 9.30
N TYR A 14 -2.24 -7.62 9.67
CA TYR A 14 -1.14 -7.19 10.54
C TYR A 14 0.15 -7.12 9.76
N PHE A 15 1.00 -6.14 10.11
CA PHE A 15 2.33 -5.95 9.56
C PHE A 15 3.32 -5.71 10.68
N VAL A 16 4.51 -6.28 10.56
CA VAL A 16 5.61 -6.07 11.49
C VAL A 16 6.65 -5.19 10.80
N GLY A 17 7.01 -4.10 11.47
CA GLY A 17 8.14 -3.28 11.04
C GLY A 17 9.30 -3.41 12.03
N THR A 18 10.51 -3.42 11.50
CA THR A 18 11.75 -3.53 12.26
C THR A 18 12.66 -2.36 11.93
N SER A 19 13.28 -1.75 12.94
CA SER A 19 14.28 -0.72 12.70
C SER A 19 15.68 -1.30 12.50
N ALA A 20 16.54 -0.51 11.86
CA ALA A 20 17.98 -0.66 12.08
C ALA A 20 18.34 -0.31 13.52
N LEU A 21 19.62 -0.54 13.89
CA LEU A 21 20.14 -0.12 15.19
C LEU A 21 20.41 1.38 15.19
N TYR A 22 19.81 2.11 16.13
CA TYR A 22 19.98 3.55 16.27
C TYR A 22 20.46 3.92 17.67
N GLY A 23 21.31 4.94 17.76
CA GLY A 23 21.75 5.49 19.05
C GLY A 23 20.64 6.16 19.86
N THR A 24 19.47 6.42 19.27
CA THR A 24 18.32 7.00 19.97
C THR A 24 17.04 6.21 19.72
N GLU A 25 16.28 6.03 20.77
CA GLU A 25 14.99 5.34 20.76
C GLU A 25 13.99 5.98 19.76
N LYS A 26 13.96 7.32 19.71
CA LYS A 26 13.07 8.06 18.81
C LYS A 26 13.30 7.72 17.33
N HIS A 27 14.55 7.61 16.92
CA HIS A 27 14.90 7.27 15.53
C HIS A 27 14.56 5.82 15.22
N ALA A 28 14.92 4.88 16.09
CA ALA A 28 14.59 3.47 15.95
C ALA A 28 13.07 3.25 15.83
N ARG A 29 12.28 3.86 16.72
CA ARG A 29 10.82 3.77 16.69
C ARG A 29 10.22 4.32 15.40
N ARG A 30 10.73 5.46 14.90
CA ARG A 30 10.24 6.07 13.65
C ARG A 30 10.57 5.19 12.45
N ASP A 31 11.75 4.60 12.43
CA ASP A 31 12.20 3.71 11.38
C ASP A 31 11.36 2.42 11.34
N ALA A 32 11.13 1.77 12.47
CA ALA A 32 10.27 0.59 12.56
C ALA A 32 8.82 0.86 12.07
N LYS A 33 8.25 2.03 12.40
CA LYS A 33 6.94 2.43 11.86
C LYS A 33 6.96 2.59 10.34
N ARG A 34 8.01 3.17 9.80
CA ARG A 34 8.19 3.35 8.36
C ARG A 34 8.33 2.00 7.64
N ASP A 35 9.05 1.09 8.26
CA ASP A 35 9.23 -0.26 7.77
C ASP A 35 7.89 -1.03 7.71
N SER A 36 7.04 -0.92 8.72
CA SER A 36 5.71 -1.55 8.69
C SER A 36 4.79 -1.00 7.58
N ILE A 37 4.93 0.29 7.23
CA ILE A 37 4.23 0.89 6.08
C ILE A 37 4.77 0.31 4.77
N ARG A 38 6.08 0.10 4.67
CA ARG A 38 6.71 -0.53 3.52
C ARG A 38 6.22 -1.96 3.32
N GLU A 39 6.15 -2.76 4.38
CA GLU A 39 5.61 -4.13 4.35
C GLU A 39 4.14 -4.15 3.87
N MET A 40 3.33 -3.22 4.33
CA MET A 40 1.96 -3.07 3.85
C MET A 40 1.91 -2.67 2.37
N SER A 41 2.78 -1.76 1.91
CA SER A 41 2.86 -1.35 0.51
C SER A 41 3.29 -2.49 -0.40
N GLU A 42 4.19 -3.34 0.07
CA GLU A 42 4.61 -4.55 -0.65
C GLU A 42 3.47 -5.57 -0.76
N TYR A 43 2.71 -5.78 0.31
CA TYR A 43 1.51 -6.61 0.28
C TYR A 43 0.52 -6.12 -0.78
N VAL A 44 0.26 -4.81 -0.85
CA VAL A 44 -0.61 -4.20 -1.86
C VAL A 44 -0.04 -4.36 -3.27
N ARG A 45 1.28 -4.24 -3.43
CA ARG A 45 1.94 -4.49 -4.72
C ARG A 45 1.67 -5.90 -5.23
N VAL A 46 1.75 -6.90 -4.36
CA VAL A 46 1.46 -8.31 -4.73
C VAL A 46 0.00 -8.48 -5.13
N LEU A 47 -0.93 -7.89 -4.38
CA LEU A 47 -2.36 -7.91 -4.73
C LEU A 47 -2.63 -7.27 -6.09
N ASN A 48 -2.04 -6.10 -6.34
CA ASN A 48 -2.19 -5.39 -7.60
C ASN A 48 -1.56 -6.15 -8.76
N LYS A 49 -0.38 -6.76 -8.56
CA LYS A 49 0.30 -7.57 -9.57
C LYS A 49 -0.59 -8.71 -10.06
N ASN A 50 -1.20 -9.47 -9.17
CA ASN A 50 -2.07 -10.59 -9.51
C ASN A 50 -3.31 -10.15 -10.29
N LYS A 51 -3.92 -9.03 -9.90
CA LYS A 51 -5.07 -8.47 -10.63
C LYS A 51 -4.63 -7.92 -11.98
N PHE A 52 -3.47 -7.31 -12.05
CA PHE A 52 -2.88 -6.76 -13.25
C PHE A 52 -2.50 -7.82 -14.28
N GLU A 53 -1.91 -8.93 -13.86
CA GLU A 53 -1.62 -10.05 -14.76
C GLU A 53 -2.89 -10.59 -15.43
N ARG A 54 -4.00 -10.65 -14.70
CA ARG A 54 -5.31 -10.99 -15.28
C ARG A 54 -5.81 -9.92 -16.24
N ALA A 55 -5.69 -8.65 -15.91
CA ALA A 55 -6.13 -7.55 -16.75
C ALA A 55 -5.27 -7.41 -18.02
N SER A 56 -3.96 -7.63 -17.96
CA SER A 56 -3.09 -7.58 -19.15
C SER A 56 -3.48 -8.64 -20.20
N VAL A 57 -3.90 -9.81 -19.75
CA VAL A 57 -4.46 -10.85 -20.64
C VAL A 57 -5.80 -10.43 -21.25
N THR A 58 -6.66 -9.76 -20.46
CA THR A 58 -8.01 -9.38 -20.88
C THR A 58 -8.00 -8.14 -21.79
N TYR A 59 -7.16 -7.16 -21.48
CA TYR A 59 -7.14 -5.84 -22.18
C TYR A 59 -5.93 -5.65 -23.10
N GLY A 60 -5.04 -6.65 -23.23
CA GLY A 60 -3.86 -6.57 -24.09
C GLY A 60 -2.88 -5.44 -23.71
N MET A 61 -2.80 -5.11 -22.43
CA MET A 61 -1.94 -4.03 -21.95
C MET A 61 -0.50 -4.47 -21.79
N ASP A 62 0.41 -3.62 -22.24
CA ASP A 62 1.84 -3.81 -22.02
C ASP A 62 2.23 -3.54 -20.56
N SER A 63 3.16 -4.33 -20.03
CA SER A 63 3.61 -4.26 -18.64
C SER A 63 4.20 -2.90 -18.21
N PHE A 64 4.66 -2.08 -19.16
CA PHE A 64 5.18 -0.74 -18.85
C PHE A 64 4.09 0.30 -18.58
N VAL A 65 2.86 0.08 -19.05
CA VAL A 65 1.74 1.03 -18.92
C VAL A 65 1.15 1.02 -17.53
N VAL A 66 1.20 -0.12 -16.85
CA VAL A 66 0.80 -0.24 -15.44
C VAL A 66 1.97 -0.82 -14.65
N MET A 67 2.84 0.07 -14.22
CA MET A 67 3.97 -0.32 -13.38
C MET A 67 3.48 -0.59 -11.95
N PRO A 68 3.61 -1.80 -11.42
CA PRO A 68 3.29 -2.10 -10.01
C PRO A 68 4.01 -1.15 -9.04
N THR A 69 5.21 -0.70 -9.39
CA THR A 69 6.02 0.26 -8.62
C THR A 69 5.42 1.66 -8.52
N VAL A 70 4.68 2.13 -9.55
CA VAL A 70 3.98 3.43 -9.49
C VAL A 70 2.77 3.32 -8.58
N SER A 71 2.02 2.24 -8.69
CA SER A 71 0.89 1.95 -7.80
C SER A 71 1.34 1.83 -6.34
N GLU A 72 2.45 1.16 -6.07
CA GLU A 72 3.05 1.04 -4.75
C GLU A 72 3.42 2.41 -4.16
N ARG A 73 4.10 3.27 -4.93
CA ARG A 73 4.46 4.63 -4.48
C ARG A 73 3.23 5.49 -4.19
N ASN A 74 2.19 5.40 -5.00
CA ASN A 74 0.94 6.12 -4.77
C ASN A 74 0.26 5.63 -3.52
N PHE A 75 0.21 4.32 -3.29
CA PHE A 75 -0.32 3.72 -2.08
C PHE A 75 0.47 4.14 -0.85
N GLU A 76 1.80 4.07 -0.89
CA GLU A 76 2.67 4.50 0.20
C GLU A 76 2.45 5.98 0.56
N LYS A 77 2.28 6.86 -0.42
CA LYS A 77 1.95 8.27 -0.20
C LYS A 77 0.60 8.43 0.48
N ILE A 78 -0.43 7.72 0.02
CA ILE A 78 -1.78 7.78 0.58
C ILE A 78 -1.78 7.31 2.04
N VAL A 79 -1.16 6.16 2.31
CA VAL A 79 -1.07 5.62 3.67
C VAL A 79 -0.20 6.49 4.57
N SER A 80 0.94 6.98 4.07
CA SER A 80 1.83 7.85 4.86
C SER A 80 1.18 9.19 5.20
N ALA A 81 0.41 9.77 4.26
CA ALA A 81 -0.33 11.02 4.48
C ALA A 81 -1.49 10.85 5.47
N SER A 82 -2.06 9.66 5.54
CA SER A 82 -3.25 9.34 6.34
C SER A 82 -2.99 8.26 7.39
N THR A 83 -1.74 8.09 7.82
CA THR A 83 -1.32 7.00 8.74
C THR A 83 -2.19 6.92 10.00
N ALA A 84 -2.61 8.08 10.54
CA ALA A 84 -3.50 8.15 11.70
C ALA A 84 -4.88 7.53 11.42
N ASN A 85 -5.32 7.53 10.16
CA ASN A 85 -6.65 7.04 9.77
C ASN A 85 -6.64 5.56 9.38
N TYR A 86 -5.55 5.07 8.78
CA TYR A 86 -5.49 3.73 8.22
C TYR A 86 -4.72 2.73 9.07
N LEU A 87 -3.60 3.15 9.65
CA LEU A 87 -2.68 2.25 10.35
C LEU A 87 -2.78 2.43 11.86
N ARG A 88 -3.07 1.35 12.57
CA ARG A 88 -3.10 1.33 14.04
C ARG A 88 -1.88 0.59 14.56
N VAL A 89 -1.12 1.24 15.41
CA VAL A 89 -0.06 0.59 16.18
C VAL A 89 -0.71 -0.24 17.27
N GLN A 90 -0.45 -1.54 17.27
CA GLN A 90 -0.97 -2.50 18.24
C GLN A 90 0.01 -2.66 19.40
N GLU A 91 1.26 -2.96 19.05
CA GLU A 91 2.31 -3.22 20.01
C GLU A 91 3.63 -2.62 19.54
N MET A 92 4.49 -2.27 20.49
CA MET A 92 5.86 -1.87 20.26
C MET A 92 6.75 -2.60 21.26
N TYR A 93 7.84 -3.12 20.76
CA TYR A 93 8.88 -3.76 21.55
C TYR A 93 10.25 -3.22 21.12
N PHE A 94 11.21 -3.16 22.04
CA PHE A 94 12.56 -2.78 21.69
C PHE A 94 13.61 -3.61 22.41
N GLU A 95 14.74 -3.74 21.78
CA GLU A 95 15.94 -4.37 22.32
C GLU A 95 17.06 -3.33 22.38
N ARG A 96 17.91 -3.48 23.39
CA ARG A 96 19.18 -2.77 23.43
C ARG A 96 20.27 -3.72 22.95
N GLU A 97 20.90 -3.37 21.87
CA GLU A 97 21.99 -4.13 21.27
C GLU A 97 23.24 -3.22 21.18
N ALA A 98 24.40 -3.83 21.04
CA ALA A 98 25.60 -3.10 20.68
C ALA A 98 25.94 -3.38 19.21
N ASP A 99 26.43 -2.37 18.52
CA ASP A 99 26.96 -2.55 17.15
C ASP A 99 28.29 -3.32 17.16
N ALA A 100 28.85 -3.55 15.98
CA ALA A 100 30.15 -4.23 15.83
C ALA A 100 31.32 -3.51 16.53
N ALA A 101 31.19 -2.23 16.84
CA ALA A 101 32.17 -1.44 17.58
C ALA A 101 31.88 -1.39 19.09
N GLY A 102 30.85 -2.09 19.57
CA GLY A 102 30.43 -2.11 20.97
C GLY A 102 29.61 -0.90 21.41
N VAL A 103 29.15 -0.07 20.47
CA VAL A 103 28.34 1.12 20.77
C VAL A 103 26.89 0.69 21.00
N PRO A 104 26.29 1.02 22.18
CA PRO A 104 24.93 0.64 22.48
C PRO A 104 23.92 1.41 21.63
N GLY A 105 22.87 0.72 21.19
CA GLY A 105 21.79 1.29 20.41
C GLY A 105 20.43 0.65 20.74
N TYR A 106 19.42 1.12 20.05
CA TYR A 106 18.03 0.65 20.15
C TYR A 106 17.59 0.04 18.82
N LYS A 107 17.03 -1.15 18.88
CA LYS A 107 16.34 -1.80 17.79
C LYS A 107 14.87 -1.96 18.15
N TYR A 108 13.99 -1.44 17.33
CA TYR A 108 12.54 -1.42 17.56
C TYR A 108 11.81 -2.40 16.64
N PHE A 109 10.78 -3.00 17.19
CA PHE A 109 9.80 -3.82 16.49
C PHE A 109 8.42 -3.19 16.72
N VAL A 110 7.67 -3.00 15.67
CA VAL A 110 6.33 -2.41 15.72
C VAL A 110 5.34 -3.33 15.03
N LEU A 111 4.33 -3.78 15.77
CA LEU A 111 3.18 -4.47 15.21
C LEU A 111 2.12 -3.43 14.86
N THR A 112 1.74 -3.38 13.59
CA THR A 112 0.67 -2.51 13.10
C THR A 112 -0.45 -3.34 12.51
N SER A 113 -1.65 -2.78 12.46
CA SER A 113 -2.79 -3.38 11.79
C SER A 113 -3.56 -2.36 10.96
N ILE A 114 -4.23 -2.86 9.92
CA ILE A 114 -5.21 -2.12 9.14
C ILE A 114 -6.51 -2.92 9.11
N SER A 115 -7.65 -2.26 9.31
CA SER A 115 -8.94 -2.91 9.15
C SER A 115 -9.18 -3.25 7.68
N LYS A 116 -10.00 -4.26 7.40
CA LYS A 116 -10.38 -4.61 6.01
C LYS A 116 -11.00 -3.41 5.30
N THR A 117 -11.89 -2.69 5.96
CA THR A 117 -12.56 -1.50 5.40
C THR A 117 -11.56 -0.38 5.09
N ASP A 118 -10.62 -0.11 6.01
CA ASP A 118 -9.60 0.93 5.79
C ASP A 118 -8.65 0.54 4.65
N LEU A 119 -8.29 -0.74 4.55
CA LEU A 119 -7.49 -1.26 3.46
C LEU A 119 -8.22 -1.11 2.11
N GLU A 120 -9.50 -1.48 2.04
CA GLU A 120 -10.32 -1.31 0.86
C GLU A 120 -10.43 0.16 0.44
N THR A 121 -10.65 1.07 1.39
CA THR A 121 -10.68 2.52 1.14
C THR A 121 -9.36 3.05 0.63
N ALA A 122 -8.23 2.62 1.20
CA ALA A 122 -6.91 3.01 0.75
C ALA A 122 -6.60 2.47 -0.66
N LEU A 123 -7.00 1.24 -0.95
CA LEU A 123 -6.85 0.62 -2.27
C LEU A 123 -7.71 1.30 -3.33
N GLN A 124 -8.95 1.65 -3.01
CA GLN A 124 -9.83 2.42 -3.88
C GLN A 124 -9.23 3.78 -4.22
N SER A 125 -8.78 4.52 -3.20
CA SER A 125 -8.13 5.82 -3.39
C SER A 125 -6.85 5.71 -4.25
N ASN A 126 -6.10 4.61 -4.11
CA ASN A 126 -4.94 4.32 -4.94
C ASN A 126 -5.34 4.06 -6.41
N ALA A 127 -6.39 3.28 -6.64
CA ALA A 127 -6.88 3.00 -8.00
C ALA A 127 -7.38 4.28 -8.68
N GLU A 128 -8.10 5.13 -7.97
CA GLU A 128 -8.54 6.44 -8.47
C GLU A 128 -7.37 7.36 -8.84
N ALA A 129 -6.31 7.38 -8.00
CA ALA A 129 -5.11 8.15 -8.29
C ALA A 129 -4.40 7.63 -9.56
N ASN A 130 -4.25 6.31 -9.69
CA ASN A 130 -3.65 5.69 -10.86
C ASN A 130 -4.49 5.91 -12.13
N ALA A 131 -5.82 5.91 -12.03
CA ALA A 131 -6.72 6.23 -13.15
C ALA A 131 -6.52 7.68 -13.64
N LYS A 132 -6.34 8.64 -12.71
CA LYS A 132 -6.04 10.04 -13.04
C LYS A 132 -4.67 10.19 -13.70
N ASP A 133 -3.65 9.47 -13.22
CA ASP A 133 -2.31 9.50 -13.80
C ASP A 133 -2.32 8.88 -15.21
N ALA A 134 -3.04 7.78 -15.42
CA ALA A 134 -3.23 7.20 -16.75
C ALA A 134 -3.98 8.13 -17.71
N GLN A 135 -4.99 8.87 -17.23
CA GLN A 135 -5.69 9.88 -18.02
C GLN A 135 -4.74 10.99 -18.48
N ARG A 136 -3.90 11.51 -17.58
CA ARG A 136 -2.90 12.54 -17.94
C ARG A 136 -1.88 12.01 -18.95
N ALA A 137 -1.41 10.77 -18.74
CA ALA A 137 -0.47 10.14 -19.67
C ALA A 137 -1.09 9.94 -21.06
N MET A 138 -2.37 9.59 -21.13
CA MET A 138 -3.11 9.50 -22.39
C MET A 138 -3.17 10.84 -23.12
N GLU A 139 -3.42 11.93 -22.39
CA GLU A 139 -3.47 13.30 -22.96
C GLU A 139 -2.12 13.77 -23.49
N LEU A 140 -1.01 13.31 -22.90
CA LEU A 140 0.35 13.63 -23.30
C LEU A 140 0.94 12.69 -24.35
N ALA A 141 0.27 11.58 -24.64
CA ALA A 141 0.77 10.59 -25.58
C ALA A 141 0.77 11.12 -27.02
N SER A 142 1.88 10.92 -27.72
CA SER A 142 2.10 11.41 -29.08
C SER A 142 1.60 10.47 -30.18
N THR A 143 1.33 9.19 -29.86
CA THR A 143 0.89 8.18 -30.82
C THR A 143 -0.47 7.60 -30.43
N GLU A 144 -1.27 7.22 -31.42
CA GLU A 144 -2.58 6.60 -31.16
C GLU A 144 -2.44 5.26 -30.42
N ALA A 145 -1.40 4.48 -30.70
CA ALA A 145 -1.13 3.23 -29.98
C ALA A 145 -0.85 3.49 -28.50
N ALA A 146 -0.07 4.51 -28.16
CA ALA A 146 0.19 4.88 -26.78
C ALA A 146 -1.07 5.41 -26.07
N LYS A 147 -1.90 6.19 -26.77
CA LYS A 147 -3.19 6.66 -26.23
C LYS A 147 -4.12 5.48 -25.90
N GLU A 148 -4.22 4.51 -26.79
CA GLU A 148 -5.03 3.30 -26.59
C GLU A 148 -4.56 2.54 -25.34
N GLN A 149 -3.26 2.33 -25.18
CA GLN A 149 -2.68 1.66 -24.01
C GLN A 149 -3.02 2.40 -22.70
N TRP A 150 -2.86 3.71 -22.67
CA TRP A 150 -3.18 4.50 -21.48
C TRP A 150 -4.68 4.57 -21.20
N LYS A 151 -5.52 4.54 -22.23
CA LYS A 151 -6.96 4.40 -22.08
C LYS A 151 -7.33 3.08 -21.42
N ASN A 152 -6.76 1.98 -21.88
CA ASN A 152 -7.00 0.65 -21.30
C ASN A 152 -6.54 0.60 -19.83
N ALA A 153 -5.38 1.21 -19.52
CA ALA A 153 -4.90 1.31 -18.14
C ALA A 153 -5.85 2.15 -17.26
N ARG A 154 -6.32 3.29 -17.74
CA ARG A 154 -7.29 4.11 -17.03
C ARG A 154 -8.59 3.35 -16.73
N ASP A 155 -9.10 2.67 -17.75
CA ASP A 155 -10.37 1.94 -17.64
C ASP A 155 -10.24 0.76 -16.67
N PHE A 156 -9.12 0.03 -16.71
CA PHE A 156 -8.77 -0.99 -15.71
C PHE A 156 -8.75 -0.44 -14.28
N TRP A 157 -8.08 0.70 -14.05
CA TRP A 157 -8.03 1.29 -12.71
C TRP A 157 -9.37 1.79 -12.21
N LYS A 158 -10.24 2.30 -13.12
CA LYS A 158 -11.61 2.68 -12.77
C LYS A 158 -12.46 1.48 -12.37
N GLU A 159 -12.42 0.41 -13.16
CA GLU A 159 -13.13 -0.83 -12.86
C GLU A 159 -12.66 -1.40 -11.52
N LEU A 160 -11.35 -1.38 -11.24
CA LEU A 160 -10.81 -1.84 -9.98
C LEU A 160 -11.25 -0.98 -8.79
N ALA A 161 -11.44 0.32 -8.97
CA ALA A 161 -11.96 1.22 -7.95
C ALA A 161 -13.45 0.95 -7.65
N GLU A 162 -14.24 0.59 -8.68
CA GLU A 162 -15.66 0.32 -8.55
C GLU A 162 -15.95 -1.09 -8.01
N ASP A 163 -15.28 -2.10 -8.52
CA ASP A 163 -15.51 -3.51 -8.17
C ASP A 163 -14.88 -3.95 -6.84
N GLY A 164 -13.95 -3.16 -6.33
CA GLY A 164 -13.21 -3.46 -5.10
C GLY A 164 -12.08 -4.49 -5.28
N PHE A 165 -11.18 -4.52 -4.30
CA PHE A 165 -9.94 -5.31 -4.32
C PHE A 165 -10.10 -6.71 -3.72
N VAL A 166 -11.17 -6.95 -2.98
CA VAL A 166 -11.35 -8.18 -2.20
C VAL A 166 -12.67 -8.83 -2.59
N ARG A 167 -12.62 -9.56 -3.67
CA ARG A 167 -13.56 -10.65 -3.98
C ARG A 167 -12.81 -11.95 -4.13
#